data_09ea6fdb6d5d42c37b061a4137b5f23a
#
_entry.id   09ea6fdb6d5d42c37b061a4137b5f23a
#
_cell.length_a   1.000
_cell.length_b   1.000
_cell.length_c   1.000
_cell.angle_alpha   90.00
_cell.angle_beta   90.00
_cell.angle_gamma   90.00
#
_symmetry.space_group_name_H-M   'P 1'
#
loop_
_entity.id
_entity.type
_entity.pdbx_description
1 polymer ?
#
loop_
_entity_poly.entity_id
_entity_poly.type
_entity_poly.pdbx_seq_one_letter_code
_entity_poly.pdbx_strand_id
1 'polypeptide(L)'
;MAMLQLPDGTEIPALGQGTWRMGERGGDRRAQAAALRLGLDLGLTLIDTAEMYGEGGAEEVAAEAIAGRRDEVFLVSKVYPHNASRGRLPRALEASLKRLRVERLDLYLLHWRGGVPLAETVEAMQRARAEGKIARWGVSNLDVDDLEELGPALADCTTDQVLWNLEARGVEFDLLPFCAKRGMPVMAYSPIGQGGTLLRESTLEVIAARHEATPAQVALAFVLHRPGVIAIPKASDPEHVRENAAARSLRLSAADMRELDSAFPPPRRKRPLEMI
;
A
#
# COMPACT_ATOMS: atom_id res chain seq x y z
N MET A 1 2.81 14.48 -11.88
CA MET A 1 2.64 13.27 -11.07
C MET A 1 1.54 13.56 -10.06
N ALA A 2 0.55 12.67 -9.86
CA ALA A 2 -0.41 12.87 -8.77
C ALA A 2 0.35 12.67 -7.45
N MET A 3 0.59 13.75 -6.74
CA MET A 3 1.15 13.73 -5.39
C MET A 3 0.00 13.81 -4.39
N LEU A 4 0.18 13.19 -3.27
CA LEU A 4 -0.74 13.20 -2.15
C LEU A 4 0.00 13.75 -0.95
N GLN A 5 -0.67 14.60 -0.18
CA GLN A 5 -0.11 15.18 1.03
C GLN A 5 -0.52 14.34 2.26
N LEU A 6 0.45 13.92 3.04
CA LEU A 6 0.23 13.29 4.33
C LEU A 6 -0.23 14.31 5.39
N PRO A 7 -0.81 13.88 6.52
CA PRO A 7 -1.26 14.81 7.57
C PRO A 7 -0.19 15.78 8.10
N ASP A 8 1.08 15.40 8.03
CA ASP A 8 2.22 16.24 8.44
C ASP A 8 2.75 17.15 7.33
N GLY A 9 2.09 17.20 6.17
CA GLY A 9 2.48 18.02 5.04
C GLY A 9 3.49 17.37 4.07
N THR A 10 3.98 16.16 4.36
CA THR A 10 4.88 15.45 3.45
C THR A 10 4.16 15.04 2.17
N GLU A 11 4.76 15.34 1.03
CA GLU A 11 4.25 14.91 -0.27
C GLU A 11 4.81 13.54 -0.66
N ILE A 12 3.91 12.63 -1.07
CA ILE A 12 4.25 11.28 -1.55
C ILE A 12 3.51 10.98 -2.85
N PRO A 13 4.05 10.08 -3.71
CA PRO A 13 3.32 9.69 -4.92
C PRO A 13 2.06 8.90 -4.56
N ALA A 14 0.95 9.16 -5.26
CA ALA A 14 -0.29 8.39 -5.13
C ALA A 14 -0.18 6.96 -5.71
N LEU A 15 0.91 6.65 -6.41
CA LEU A 15 1.21 5.32 -6.94
C LEU A 15 2.61 4.90 -6.52
N GLY A 16 2.70 3.80 -5.80
CA GLY A 16 3.93 3.18 -5.33
C GLY A 16 4.16 1.78 -5.91
N GLN A 17 5.03 1.03 -5.27
CA GLN A 17 5.44 -0.32 -5.64
C GLN A 17 5.27 -1.25 -4.43
N GLY A 18 4.42 -2.29 -4.54
CA GLY A 18 4.32 -3.36 -3.56
C GLY A 18 5.39 -4.43 -3.80
N THR A 19 5.76 -5.16 -2.75
CA THR A 19 6.76 -6.24 -2.81
C THR A 19 6.22 -7.61 -2.39
N TRP A 20 4.90 -7.78 -2.31
CA TRP A 20 4.28 -9.07 -2.01
C TRP A 20 4.82 -10.18 -2.93
N ARG A 21 5.22 -11.33 -2.36
CA ARG A 21 5.87 -12.46 -3.04
C ARG A 21 7.25 -12.16 -3.64
N MET A 22 7.88 -11.05 -3.36
CA MET A 22 9.31 -10.86 -3.66
C MET A 22 10.17 -11.53 -2.58
N GLY A 23 11.37 -11.94 -2.94
CA GLY A 23 12.33 -12.57 -2.04
C GLY A 23 11.97 -13.99 -1.57
N GLU A 24 10.91 -14.60 -2.11
CA GLU A 24 10.56 -16.01 -1.83
C GLU A 24 11.59 -16.96 -2.44
N ARG A 25 11.66 -18.20 -1.89
CA ARG A 25 12.57 -19.25 -2.38
C ARG A 25 12.30 -19.55 -3.86
N GLY A 26 13.35 -19.59 -4.66
CA GLY A 26 13.27 -19.85 -6.10
C GLY A 26 12.95 -18.61 -6.95
N GLY A 27 12.71 -17.44 -6.34
CA GLY A 27 12.56 -16.18 -7.08
C GLY A 27 13.91 -15.57 -7.48
N ASP A 28 13.94 -14.89 -8.63
CA ASP A 28 15.12 -14.14 -9.07
C ASP A 28 15.17 -12.76 -8.35
N ARG A 29 15.89 -12.71 -7.23
CA ARG A 29 16.04 -11.49 -6.43
C ARG A 29 16.65 -10.33 -7.22
N ARG A 30 17.60 -10.61 -8.13
CA ARG A 30 18.24 -9.57 -8.93
C ARG A 30 17.26 -8.95 -9.91
N ALA A 31 16.47 -9.78 -10.60
CA ALA A 31 15.42 -9.29 -11.48
C ALA A 31 14.35 -8.49 -10.71
N GLN A 32 13.96 -8.96 -9.52
CA GLN A 32 13.02 -8.25 -8.66
C GLN A 32 13.55 -6.89 -8.19
N ALA A 33 14.80 -6.82 -7.75
CA ALA A 33 15.45 -5.56 -7.37
C ALA A 33 15.59 -4.62 -8.58
N ALA A 34 15.93 -5.15 -9.77
CA ALA A 34 15.99 -4.37 -11.00
C ALA A 34 14.61 -3.80 -11.40
N ALA A 35 13.52 -4.57 -11.21
CA ALA A 35 12.18 -4.09 -11.46
C ALA A 35 11.79 -2.93 -10.51
N LEU A 36 12.12 -3.02 -9.22
CA LEU A 36 11.91 -1.91 -8.28
C LEU A 36 12.75 -0.68 -8.65
N ARG A 37 14.01 -0.85 -9.09
CA ARG A 37 14.85 0.25 -9.57
C ARG A 37 14.25 0.94 -10.79
N LEU A 38 13.79 0.16 -11.77
CA LEU A 38 13.07 0.70 -12.91
C LEU A 38 11.86 1.53 -12.48
N GLY A 39 11.10 1.05 -11.48
CA GLY A 39 9.99 1.81 -10.92
C GLY A 39 10.45 3.14 -10.30
N LEU A 40 11.57 3.17 -9.57
CA LEU A 40 12.16 4.42 -9.06
C LEU A 40 12.54 5.37 -10.21
N ASP A 41 13.16 4.86 -11.28
CA ASP A 41 13.53 5.65 -12.46
C ASP A 41 12.29 6.24 -13.16
N LEU A 42 11.15 5.55 -13.07
CA LEU A 42 9.86 6.00 -13.57
C LEU A 42 9.10 6.90 -12.57
N GLY A 43 9.69 7.18 -11.40
CA GLY A 43 9.11 8.04 -10.37
C GLY A 43 8.12 7.35 -9.41
N LEU A 44 8.09 6.00 -9.36
CA LEU A 44 7.34 5.25 -8.34
C LEU A 44 8.20 5.15 -7.07
N THR A 45 8.38 6.26 -6.38
CA THR A 45 9.34 6.40 -5.27
C THR A 45 8.83 5.89 -3.92
N LEU A 46 7.57 5.47 -3.80
CA LEU A 46 7.07 4.76 -2.63
C LEU A 46 7.28 3.25 -2.82
N ILE A 47 7.93 2.60 -1.86
CA ILE A 47 8.10 1.14 -1.81
C ILE A 47 7.45 0.61 -0.54
N ASP A 48 6.49 -0.32 -0.71
CA ASP A 48 5.78 -1.01 0.36
C ASP A 48 6.28 -2.45 0.50
N THR A 49 6.78 -2.79 1.68
CA THR A 49 7.24 -4.14 2.05
C THR A 49 6.70 -4.56 3.42
N ALA A 50 7.10 -5.72 3.93
CA ALA A 50 6.79 -6.21 5.27
C ALA A 50 7.79 -7.30 5.72
N GLU A 51 7.99 -7.44 7.04
CA GLU A 51 8.77 -8.56 7.61
C GLU A 51 8.20 -9.92 7.24
N MET A 52 6.90 -10.00 6.99
CA MET A 52 6.20 -11.20 6.56
C MET A 52 6.59 -11.67 5.15
N TYR A 53 6.85 -10.76 4.23
CA TYR A 53 7.00 -11.10 2.81
C TYR A 53 8.30 -11.87 2.55
N GLY A 54 8.16 -13.14 2.16
CA GLY A 54 9.31 -14.02 1.96
C GLY A 54 10.18 -14.19 3.22
N GLU A 55 9.55 -14.13 4.43
CA GLU A 55 10.27 -14.19 5.72
C GLU A 55 11.38 -13.11 5.83
N GLY A 56 11.07 -11.92 5.36
CA GLY A 56 12.00 -10.77 5.29
C GLY A 56 12.78 -10.68 3.98
N GLY A 57 12.65 -11.66 3.08
CA GLY A 57 13.33 -11.66 1.79
C GLY A 57 12.91 -10.49 0.90
N ALA A 58 11.65 -10.02 0.99
CA ALA A 58 11.19 -8.84 0.26
C ALA A 58 11.87 -7.55 0.76
N GLU A 59 12.13 -7.44 2.06
CA GLU A 59 12.90 -6.31 2.62
C GLU A 59 14.35 -6.32 2.11
N GLU A 60 14.98 -7.51 1.96
CA GLU A 60 16.32 -7.63 1.36
C GLU A 60 16.33 -7.23 -0.11
N VAL A 61 15.30 -7.62 -0.90
CA VAL A 61 15.13 -7.18 -2.30
C VAL A 61 14.96 -5.67 -2.39
N ALA A 62 14.15 -5.09 -1.50
CA ALA A 62 13.99 -3.64 -1.41
C ALA A 62 15.32 -2.95 -1.07
N ALA A 63 16.10 -3.49 -0.12
CA ALA A 63 17.43 -2.98 0.23
C ALA A 63 18.38 -2.95 -0.98
N GLU A 64 18.38 -4.00 -1.80
CA GLU A 64 19.17 -4.04 -3.03
C GLU A 64 18.71 -2.98 -4.04
N ALA A 65 17.40 -2.78 -4.16
CA ALA A 65 16.84 -1.79 -5.07
C ALA A 65 17.17 -0.35 -4.68
N ILE A 66 17.11 -0.01 -3.40
CA ILE A 66 17.32 1.38 -2.91
C ILE A 66 18.78 1.71 -2.59
N ALA A 67 19.70 0.76 -2.76
CA ALA A 67 21.13 0.99 -2.50
C ALA A 67 21.67 2.20 -3.28
N GLY A 68 22.18 3.21 -2.55
CA GLY A 68 22.64 4.47 -3.11
C GLY A 68 21.53 5.48 -3.47
N ARG A 69 20.25 5.15 -3.18
CA ARG A 69 19.08 5.98 -3.54
C ARG A 69 18.08 6.13 -2.37
N ARG A 70 18.50 5.85 -1.13
CA ARG A 70 17.60 5.86 0.04
C ARG A 70 16.82 7.17 0.18
N ASP A 71 17.45 8.29 -0.09
CA ASP A 71 16.87 9.62 0.06
C ASP A 71 15.78 9.94 -0.99
N GLU A 72 15.72 9.16 -2.07
CA GLU A 72 14.69 9.29 -3.10
C GLU A 72 13.41 8.50 -2.75
N VAL A 73 13.44 7.64 -1.71
CA VAL A 73 12.43 6.61 -1.47
C VAL A 73 11.64 6.88 -0.21
N PHE A 74 10.30 6.85 -0.32
CA PHE A 74 9.40 6.73 0.81
C PHE A 74 9.22 5.23 1.11
N LEU A 75 9.86 4.75 2.17
CA LEU A 75 9.97 3.33 2.51
C LEU A 75 8.98 2.94 3.59
N VAL A 76 8.11 1.97 3.27
CA VAL A 76 7.09 1.43 4.18
C VAL A 76 7.42 -0.01 4.51
N SER A 77 7.36 -0.38 5.77
CA SER A 77 7.36 -1.79 6.20
C SER A 77 6.29 -2.02 7.28
N LYS A 78 6.08 -3.29 7.66
CA LYS A 78 4.99 -3.68 8.56
C LYS A 78 5.47 -4.68 9.60
N VAL A 79 4.96 -4.55 10.83
CA VAL A 79 5.16 -5.51 11.91
C VAL A 79 4.03 -6.53 11.95
N TYR A 80 4.38 -7.81 12.14
CA TYR A 80 3.39 -8.84 12.46
C TYR A 80 2.63 -8.54 13.76
N PRO A 81 1.33 -8.85 13.84
CA PRO A 81 0.55 -8.62 15.05
C PRO A 81 1.14 -9.28 16.31
N HIS A 82 1.71 -10.48 16.19
CA HIS A 82 2.33 -11.17 17.32
C HIS A 82 3.66 -10.54 17.77
N ASN A 83 4.26 -9.69 16.93
CA ASN A 83 5.45 -8.90 17.24
C ASN A 83 5.11 -7.47 17.68
N ALA A 84 3.84 -7.06 17.68
CA ALA A 84 3.43 -5.68 17.89
C ALA A 84 3.41 -5.24 19.38
N SER A 85 3.81 -6.09 20.33
CA SER A 85 3.86 -5.75 21.75
C SER A 85 5.03 -4.82 22.09
N ARG A 86 4.92 -4.11 23.21
CA ARG A 86 5.96 -3.19 23.74
C ARG A 86 7.36 -3.85 23.81
N GLY A 87 7.41 -5.15 24.14
CA GLY A 87 8.69 -5.88 24.27
C GLY A 87 9.21 -6.47 22.95
N ARG A 88 8.36 -6.76 21.98
CA ARG A 88 8.74 -7.44 20.73
C ARG A 88 8.91 -6.49 19.56
N LEU A 89 8.09 -5.45 19.46
CA LEU A 89 8.13 -4.49 18.34
C LEU A 89 9.51 -3.86 18.13
N PRO A 90 10.25 -3.43 19.17
CA PRO A 90 11.59 -2.89 18.96
C PRO A 90 12.55 -3.88 18.29
N ARG A 91 12.46 -5.16 18.64
CA ARG A 91 13.32 -6.21 18.04
C ARG A 91 12.93 -6.52 16.60
N ALA A 92 11.62 -6.56 16.31
CA ALA A 92 11.12 -6.78 14.96
C ALA A 92 11.53 -5.61 14.04
N LEU A 93 11.37 -4.36 14.52
CA LEU A 93 11.80 -3.17 13.80
C LEU A 93 13.32 -3.16 13.53
N GLU A 94 14.14 -3.48 14.53
CA GLU A 94 15.60 -3.59 14.33
C GLU A 94 15.96 -4.64 13.27
N ALA A 95 15.28 -5.77 13.28
CA ALA A 95 15.48 -6.82 12.29
C ALA A 95 15.09 -6.33 10.87
N SER A 96 13.98 -5.60 10.74
CA SER A 96 13.55 -4.98 9.47
C SER A 96 14.55 -3.93 8.99
N LEU A 97 14.99 -3.02 9.86
CA LEU A 97 16.00 -2.00 9.53
C LEU A 97 17.31 -2.64 9.05
N LYS A 98 17.73 -3.73 9.70
CA LYS A 98 18.93 -4.48 9.31
C LYS A 98 18.78 -5.13 7.93
N ARG A 99 17.63 -5.78 7.63
CA ARG A 99 17.38 -6.39 6.30
C ARG A 99 17.31 -5.33 5.20
N LEU A 100 16.66 -4.22 5.49
CA LEU A 100 16.54 -3.06 4.59
C LEU A 100 17.82 -2.25 4.45
N ARG A 101 18.80 -2.44 5.35
CA ARG A 101 20.09 -1.71 5.40
C ARG A 101 19.89 -0.20 5.52
N VAL A 102 18.93 0.20 6.35
CA VAL A 102 18.59 1.61 6.61
C VAL A 102 18.55 1.87 8.11
N GLU A 103 18.72 3.13 8.51
CA GLU A 103 18.62 3.55 9.91
C GLU A 103 17.19 3.90 10.31
N ARG A 104 16.33 4.25 9.33
CA ARG A 104 14.97 4.74 9.56
C ARG A 104 14.01 4.33 8.44
N LEU A 105 12.79 3.94 8.82
CA LEU A 105 11.64 3.84 7.92
C LEU A 105 10.88 5.18 7.83
N ASP A 106 10.27 5.46 6.70
CA ASP A 106 9.39 6.62 6.54
C ASP A 106 8.01 6.36 7.15
N LEU A 107 7.56 5.09 7.09
CA LEU A 107 6.29 4.66 7.66
C LEU A 107 6.39 3.20 8.11
N TYR A 108 5.90 2.91 9.33
CA TYR A 108 5.83 1.55 9.86
C TYR A 108 4.40 1.23 10.27
N LEU A 109 3.87 0.11 9.77
CA LEU A 109 2.46 -0.27 9.95
C LEU A 109 2.32 -1.48 10.87
N LEU A 110 1.24 -1.50 11.67
CA LEU A 110 0.69 -2.76 12.17
C LEU A 110 0.04 -3.50 11.00
N HIS A 111 0.47 -4.74 10.69
CA HIS A 111 0.06 -5.43 9.47
C HIS A 111 -1.42 -5.84 9.47
N TRP A 112 -1.98 -6.20 10.62
CA TRP A 112 -3.41 -6.38 10.90
C TRP A 112 -3.61 -6.46 12.43
N ARG A 113 -4.85 -6.37 12.86
CA ARG A 113 -5.19 -6.51 14.27
C ARG A 113 -4.96 -7.94 14.75
N GLY A 114 -4.18 -8.10 15.82
CA GLY A 114 -3.92 -9.35 16.50
C GLY A 114 -4.40 -9.35 17.96
N GLY A 115 -3.81 -10.24 18.77
CA GLY A 115 -4.15 -10.36 20.18
C GLY A 115 -3.44 -9.35 21.10
N VAL A 116 -2.52 -8.53 20.60
CA VAL A 116 -1.88 -7.44 21.37
C VAL A 116 -2.86 -6.26 21.41
N PRO A 117 -3.14 -5.67 22.59
CA PRO A 117 -3.98 -4.49 22.70
C PRO A 117 -3.45 -3.34 21.81
N LEU A 118 -4.34 -2.67 21.07
CA LEU A 118 -3.93 -1.57 20.17
C LEU A 118 -3.17 -0.47 20.90
N ALA A 119 -3.59 -0.12 22.12
CA ALA A 119 -2.90 0.88 22.93
C ALA A 119 -1.43 0.53 23.21
N GLU A 120 -1.12 -0.76 23.45
CA GLU A 120 0.27 -1.22 23.64
C GLU A 120 1.09 -1.10 22.36
N THR A 121 0.49 -1.47 21.22
CA THR A 121 1.12 -1.31 19.90
C THR A 121 1.40 0.16 19.59
N VAL A 122 0.42 1.04 19.83
CA VAL A 122 0.56 2.48 19.62
C VAL A 122 1.70 3.07 20.46
N GLU A 123 1.77 2.75 21.76
CA GLU A 123 2.88 3.18 22.62
C GLU A 123 4.24 2.73 22.07
N ALA A 124 4.34 1.48 21.59
CA ALA A 124 5.58 0.97 21.02
C ALA A 124 5.96 1.69 19.71
N MET A 125 4.99 1.99 18.84
CA MET A 125 5.18 2.77 17.62
C MET A 125 5.61 4.21 17.91
N GLN A 126 4.94 4.87 18.85
CA GLN A 126 5.28 6.24 19.27
C GLN A 126 6.70 6.32 19.88
N ARG A 127 7.07 5.31 20.66
CA ARG A 127 8.44 5.19 21.17
C ARG A 127 9.45 5.01 20.05
N ALA A 128 9.21 4.12 19.09
CA ALA A 128 10.08 3.93 17.93
C ALA A 128 10.25 5.23 17.11
N ARG A 129 9.18 6.04 17.01
CA ARG A 129 9.22 7.37 16.39
C ARG A 129 10.08 8.34 17.22
N ALA A 130 9.90 8.37 18.53
CA ALA A 130 10.71 9.22 19.42
C ALA A 130 12.21 8.84 19.40
N GLU A 131 12.53 7.57 19.20
CA GLU A 131 13.89 7.05 19.00
C GLU A 131 14.45 7.32 17.58
N GLY A 132 13.66 7.91 16.68
CA GLY A 132 14.06 8.24 15.31
C GLY A 132 14.14 7.06 14.34
N LYS A 133 13.70 5.87 14.75
CA LYS A 133 13.73 4.64 13.92
C LYS A 133 12.63 4.57 12.87
N ILE A 134 11.53 5.26 13.10
CA ILE A 134 10.45 5.47 12.15
C ILE A 134 10.10 6.95 12.12
N ALA A 135 9.72 7.47 10.96
CA ALA A 135 9.24 8.85 10.88
C ALA A 135 7.75 8.93 11.25
N ARG A 136 6.98 7.93 10.85
CA ARG A 136 5.53 7.83 11.02
C ARG A 136 5.11 6.41 11.34
N TRP A 137 3.91 6.27 11.91
CA TRP A 137 3.26 5.00 12.09
C TRP A 137 1.85 5.02 11.51
N GLY A 138 1.34 3.84 11.22
CA GLY A 138 -0.02 3.63 10.75
C GLY A 138 -0.45 2.19 10.99
N VAL A 139 -1.53 1.82 10.38
CA VAL A 139 -2.13 0.49 10.52
C VAL A 139 -2.45 -0.12 9.15
N SER A 140 -2.82 -1.38 9.16
CA SER A 140 -3.29 -2.09 7.99
C SER A 140 -4.39 -3.06 8.41
N ASN A 141 -5.43 -3.17 7.58
CA ASN A 141 -6.56 -4.06 7.82
C ASN A 141 -7.29 -3.80 9.14
N LEU A 142 -7.52 -2.53 9.47
CA LEU A 142 -8.39 -2.11 10.55
C LEU A 142 -9.71 -1.57 9.99
N ASP A 143 -10.85 -2.01 10.55
CA ASP A 143 -12.17 -1.43 10.21
C ASP A 143 -12.41 -0.14 11.02
N VAL A 144 -13.50 0.55 10.75
CA VAL A 144 -13.86 1.81 11.42
C VAL A 144 -13.87 1.65 12.94
N ASP A 145 -14.48 0.58 13.47
CA ASP A 145 -14.56 0.32 14.91
C ASP A 145 -13.15 0.14 15.53
N ASP A 146 -12.23 -0.53 14.82
CA ASP A 146 -10.83 -0.68 15.25
C ASP A 146 -10.08 0.65 15.22
N LEU A 147 -10.30 1.47 14.18
CA LEU A 147 -9.71 2.81 14.09
C LEU A 147 -10.22 3.72 15.20
N GLU A 148 -11.52 3.64 15.57
CA GLU A 148 -12.09 4.39 16.68
C GLU A 148 -11.52 3.96 18.03
N GLU A 149 -11.16 2.66 18.21
CA GLU A 149 -10.48 2.16 19.41
C GLU A 149 -9.10 2.81 19.63
N LEU A 150 -8.46 3.34 18.59
CA LEU A 150 -7.22 4.11 18.75
C LEU A 150 -7.41 5.40 19.57
N GLY A 151 -8.66 5.87 19.72
CA GLY A 151 -9.00 7.05 20.51
C GLY A 151 -8.20 8.29 20.06
N PRO A 152 -7.61 9.04 21.01
CA PRO A 152 -6.83 10.24 20.68
C PRO A 152 -5.61 9.95 19.75
N ALA A 153 -5.06 8.75 19.79
CA ALA A 153 -3.91 8.39 18.96
C ALA A 153 -4.26 8.29 17.46
N LEU A 154 -5.54 8.15 17.11
CA LEU A 154 -6.01 8.15 15.72
C LEU A 154 -5.57 9.42 14.96
N ALA A 155 -5.50 10.56 15.63
CA ALA A 155 -5.04 11.82 15.03
C ALA A 155 -3.57 11.76 14.55
N ASP A 156 -2.79 10.83 15.07
CA ASP A 156 -1.37 10.64 14.81
C ASP A 156 -1.11 9.43 13.88
N CYS A 157 -2.17 8.65 13.59
CA CYS A 157 -2.13 7.53 12.64
C CYS A 157 -2.09 8.06 11.21
N THR A 158 -1.02 7.73 10.49
CA THR A 158 -0.78 8.32 9.17
C THR A 158 -1.67 7.75 8.08
N THR A 159 -1.98 6.45 8.13
CA THR A 159 -2.74 5.75 7.09
C THR A 159 -3.31 4.44 7.62
N ASP A 160 -4.35 3.95 6.96
CA ASP A 160 -4.74 2.54 6.99
C ASP A 160 -4.51 1.92 5.62
N GLN A 161 -3.83 0.77 5.57
CA GLN A 161 -3.59 0.03 4.35
C GLN A 161 -4.56 -1.14 4.22
N VAL A 162 -5.41 -1.14 3.20
CA VAL A 162 -6.52 -2.09 3.06
C VAL A 162 -6.63 -2.69 1.67
N LEU A 163 -7.30 -3.84 1.57
CA LEU A 163 -7.69 -4.40 0.29
C LEU A 163 -8.73 -3.49 -0.38
N TRP A 164 -8.38 -2.95 -1.54
CA TRP A 164 -9.33 -2.23 -2.36
C TRP A 164 -9.00 -2.30 -3.84
N ASN A 165 -9.96 -2.78 -4.60
CA ASN A 165 -9.95 -2.86 -6.06
C ASN A 165 -11.41 -2.98 -6.55
N LEU A 166 -11.62 -3.16 -7.85
CA LEU A 166 -12.94 -3.27 -8.45
C LEU A 166 -13.78 -4.47 -7.92
N GLU A 167 -13.15 -5.58 -7.53
CA GLU A 167 -13.86 -6.74 -6.96
C GLU A 167 -14.08 -6.61 -5.45
N ALA A 168 -13.17 -5.94 -4.73
CA ALA A 168 -13.20 -5.76 -3.28
C ALA A 168 -13.50 -4.30 -2.92
N ARG A 169 -14.77 -3.90 -3.00
CA ARG A 169 -15.23 -2.52 -2.81
C ARG A 169 -15.84 -2.25 -1.43
N GLY A 170 -15.84 -3.24 -0.52
CA GLY A 170 -16.49 -3.15 0.80
C GLY A 170 -16.13 -1.88 1.58
N VAL A 171 -14.87 -1.49 1.55
CA VAL A 171 -14.33 -0.29 2.24
C VAL A 171 -14.92 1.03 1.77
N GLU A 172 -15.56 1.07 0.59
CA GLU A 172 -16.18 2.30 0.07
C GLU A 172 -17.41 2.73 0.84
N PHE A 173 -18.05 1.82 1.60
CA PHE A 173 -19.28 2.12 2.31
C PHE A 173 -19.06 3.10 3.46
N ASP A 174 -18.08 2.85 4.31
CA ASP A 174 -17.84 3.64 5.53
C ASP A 174 -16.36 3.97 5.76
N LEU A 175 -15.42 3.04 5.55
CA LEU A 175 -14.01 3.22 5.89
C LEU A 175 -13.34 4.33 5.06
N LEU A 176 -13.47 4.33 3.75
CA LEU A 176 -12.90 5.41 2.91
C LEU A 176 -13.51 6.78 3.24
N PRO A 177 -14.85 6.93 3.42
CA PRO A 177 -15.45 8.17 3.92
C PRO A 177 -14.97 8.58 5.32
N PHE A 178 -14.76 7.61 6.22
CA PHE A 178 -14.25 7.86 7.57
C PHE A 178 -12.85 8.45 7.55
N CYS A 179 -11.95 7.84 6.77
CA CYS A 179 -10.57 8.30 6.59
C CYS A 179 -10.53 9.67 5.90
N ALA A 180 -11.30 9.86 4.82
CA ALA A 180 -11.34 11.11 4.08
C ALA A 180 -11.78 12.30 4.94
N LYS A 181 -12.77 12.13 5.84
CA LYS A 181 -13.21 13.18 6.78
C LYS A 181 -12.11 13.62 7.75
N ARG A 182 -11.09 12.78 7.96
CA ARG A 182 -9.95 13.04 8.85
C ARG A 182 -8.70 13.47 8.12
N GLY A 183 -8.74 13.58 6.79
CA GLY A 183 -7.56 13.83 5.97
C GLY A 183 -6.52 12.70 6.06
N MET A 184 -6.92 11.51 6.51
CA MET A 184 -6.08 10.32 6.60
C MET A 184 -6.10 9.61 5.23
N PRO A 185 -4.97 9.53 4.51
CA PRO A 185 -4.91 8.78 3.26
C PRO A 185 -5.05 7.28 3.51
N VAL A 186 -5.52 6.56 2.50
CA VAL A 186 -5.66 5.10 2.52
C VAL A 186 -4.72 4.48 1.49
N MET A 187 -3.98 3.43 1.87
CA MET A 187 -3.15 2.67 0.94
C MET A 187 -3.93 1.45 0.44
N ALA A 188 -4.14 1.35 -0.87
CA ALA A 188 -4.84 0.23 -1.50
C ALA A 188 -3.84 -0.85 -1.91
N TYR A 189 -3.84 -2.00 -1.21
CA TYR A 189 -3.09 -3.15 -1.66
C TYR A 189 -3.91 -4.02 -2.62
N SER A 190 -3.23 -4.85 -3.43
CA SER A 190 -3.84 -5.65 -4.51
C SER A 190 -4.78 -4.84 -5.42
N PRO A 191 -4.40 -3.63 -5.86
CA PRO A 191 -5.30 -2.73 -6.59
C PRO A 191 -5.74 -3.28 -7.96
N ILE A 192 -5.07 -4.32 -8.47
CA ILE A 192 -5.37 -5.01 -9.74
C ILE A 192 -5.83 -6.47 -9.55
N GLY A 193 -6.37 -6.83 -8.36
CA GLY A 193 -6.86 -8.20 -8.10
C GLY A 193 -5.78 -9.28 -8.24
N GLN A 194 -4.52 -8.96 -7.91
CA GLN A 194 -3.35 -9.85 -8.05
C GLN A 194 -3.09 -10.36 -9.51
N GLY A 195 -3.57 -9.65 -10.52
CA GLY A 195 -3.44 -10.07 -11.93
C GLY A 195 -4.32 -11.28 -12.29
N GLY A 196 -5.37 -11.54 -11.50
CA GLY A 196 -6.25 -12.68 -11.64
C GLY A 196 -7.40 -12.49 -12.65
N THR A 197 -8.60 -12.95 -12.28
CA THR A 197 -9.82 -12.90 -13.10
C THR A 197 -10.24 -11.48 -13.44
N LEU A 198 -10.02 -10.54 -12.51
CA LEU A 198 -10.35 -9.13 -12.70
C LEU A 198 -9.84 -8.57 -14.04
N LEU A 199 -8.59 -8.87 -14.40
CA LEU A 199 -8.00 -8.31 -15.62
C LEU A 199 -8.51 -8.93 -16.93
N ARG A 200 -9.37 -9.96 -16.83
CA ARG A 200 -10.03 -10.63 -17.98
C ARG A 200 -11.50 -10.27 -18.11
N GLU A 201 -11.97 -9.33 -17.30
CA GLU A 201 -13.34 -8.85 -17.36
C GLU A 201 -13.56 -8.00 -18.60
N SER A 202 -14.59 -8.34 -19.38
CA SER A 202 -14.86 -7.73 -20.68
C SER A 202 -15.05 -6.20 -20.59
N THR A 203 -15.62 -5.70 -19.51
CA THR A 203 -15.78 -4.26 -19.28
C THR A 203 -14.41 -3.55 -19.20
N LEU A 204 -13.43 -4.17 -18.53
CA LEU A 204 -12.07 -3.61 -18.47
C LEU A 204 -11.40 -3.64 -19.84
N GLU A 205 -11.57 -4.72 -20.61
CA GLU A 205 -11.01 -4.83 -21.97
C GLU A 205 -11.59 -3.76 -22.91
N VAL A 206 -12.91 -3.52 -22.87
CA VAL A 206 -13.58 -2.49 -23.68
C VAL A 206 -13.11 -1.09 -23.34
N ILE A 207 -13.00 -0.76 -22.04
CA ILE A 207 -12.51 0.55 -21.60
C ILE A 207 -11.03 0.69 -21.95
N ALA A 208 -10.21 -0.33 -21.73
CA ALA A 208 -8.80 -0.35 -22.08
C ALA A 208 -8.57 -0.07 -23.57
N ALA A 209 -9.31 -0.74 -24.46
CA ALA A 209 -9.26 -0.49 -25.91
C ALA A 209 -9.63 0.94 -26.28
N ARG A 210 -10.63 1.54 -25.62
CA ARG A 210 -11.05 2.95 -25.83
C ARG A 210 -9.95 3.96 -25.51
N HIS A 211 -9.09 3.63 -24.54
CA HIS A 211 -8.02 4.49 -24.05
C HIS A 211 -6.62 4.08 -24.54
N GLU A 212 -6.50 3.12 -25.44
CA GLU A 212 -5.21 2.54 -25.89
C GLU A 212 -4.35 2.10 -24.69
N ALA A 213 -4.99 1.51 -23.67
CA ALA A 213 -4.41 1.10 -22.41
C ALA A 213 -4.59 -0.40 -22.17
N THR A 214 -4.03 -0.92 -21.05
CA THR A 214 -4.26 -2.29 -20.61
C THR A 214 -5.36 -2.36 -19.54
N PRO A 215 -6.04 -3.51 -19.35
CA PRO A 215 -6.98 -3.72 -18.25
C PRO A 215 -6.37 -3.40 -16.87
N ALA A 216 -5.09 -3.71 -16.65
CA ALA A 216 -4.38 -3.36 -15.41
C ALA A 216 -4.29 -1.84 -15.22
N GLN A 217 -4.03 -1.09 -16.28
CA GLN A 217 -4.01 0.37 -16.21
C GLN A 217 -5.39 0.96 -15.91
N VAL A 218 -6.46 0.39 -16.46
CA VAL A 218 -7.84 0.81 -16.14
C VAL A 218 -8.15 0.54 -14.67
N ALA A 219 -7.83 -0.65 -14.15
CA ALA A 219 -8.03 -0.99 -12.74
C ALA A 219 -7.24 -0.07 -11.80
N LEU A 220 -5.99 0.25 -12.13
CA LEU A 220 -5.18 1.22 -11.37
C LEU A 220 -5.75 2.64 -11.46
N ALA A 221 -6.18 3.08 -12.65
CA ALA A 221 -6.76 4.39 -12.84
C ALA A 221 -8.07 4.55 -12.05
N PHE A 222 -8.87 3.49 -11.91
CA PHE A 222 -10.04 3.46 -11.04
C PHE A 222 -9.67 3.76 -9.58
N VAL A 223 -8.66 3.07 -9.04
CA VAL A 223 -8.19 3.30 -7.67
C VAL A 223 -7.64 4.72 -7.50
N LEU A 224 -6.81 5.16 -8.44
CA LEU A 224 -6.19 6.51 -8.43
C LEU A 224 -7.19 7.66 -8.68
N HIS A 225 -8.39 7.35 -9.19
CA HIS A 225 -9.46 8.33 -9.37
C HIS A 225 -9.98 8.87 -8.03
N ARG A 226 -9.83 8.10 -6.95
CA ARG A 226 -10.30 8.49 -5.61
C ARG A 226 -9.28 9.38 -4.91
N PRO A 227 -9.62 10.62 -4.54
CA PRO A 227 -8.72 11.48 -3.76
C PRO A 227 -8.33 10.84 -2.43
N GLY A 228 -7.08 11.03 -2.01
CA GLY A 228 -6.60 10.52 -0.73
C GLY A 228 -6.24 9.03 -0.75
N VAL A 229 -6.15 8.40 -1.91
CA VAL A 229 -5.77 6.99 -2.03
C VAL A 229 -4.40 6.83 -2.70
N ILE A 230 -3.63 5.89 -2.16
CA ILE A 230 -2.33 5.47 -2.66
C ILE A 230 -2.47 4.03 -3.15
N ALA A 231 -2.17 3.75 -4.41
CA ALA A 231 -2.15 2.39 -4.94
C ALA A 231 -0.74 1.80 -4.89
N ILE A 232 -0.62 0.52 -4.47
CA ILE A 232 0.68 -0.18 -4.35
C ILE A 232 0.68 -1.51 -5.12
N PRO A 233 0.54 -1.48 -6.47
CA PRO A 233 0.64 -2.69 -7.27
C PRO A 233 2.03 -3.31 -7.17
N LYS A 234 2.10 -4.65 -7.20
CA LYS A 234 3.37 -5.38 -7.29
C LYS A 234 3.66 -5.74 -8.74
N ALA A 235 4.87 -5.49 -9.22
CA ALA A 235 5.36 -5.98 -10.49
C ALA A 235 6.83 -6.42 -10.39
N SER A 236 7.15 -7.59 -10.97
CA SER A 236 8.54 -8.07 -11.12
C SER A 236 8.99 -8.08 -12.58
N ASP A 237 8.05 -7.99 -13.52
CA ASP A 237 8.29 -7.85 -14.94
C ASP A 237 8.48 -6.37 -15.29
N PRO A 238 9.57 -5.99 -16.00
CA PRO A 238 9.81 -4.61 -16.41
C PRO A 238 8.69 -3.99 -17.26
N GLU A 239 7.99 -4.78 -18.07
CA GLU A 239 6.85 -4.33 -18.87
C GLU A 239 5.69 -3.90 -17.94
N HIS A 240 5.32 -4.78 -17.00
CA HIS A 240 4.28 -4.47 -16.02
C HIS A 240 4.65 -3.26 -15.13
N VAL A 241 5.94 -3.04 -14.83
CA VAL A 241 6.38 -1.83 -14.11
C VAL A 241 6.11 -0.57 -14.94
N ARG A 242 6.40 -0.61 -16.26
CA ARG A 242 6.09 0.52 -17.16
C ARG A 242 4.59 0.76 -17.32
N GLU A 243 3.81 -0.32 -17.47
CA GLU A 243 2.34 -0.24 -17.54
C GLU A 243 1.76 0.39 -16.27
N ASN A 244 2.18 -0.07 -15.09
CA ASN A 244 1.76 0.49 -13.82
C ASN A 244 2.11 1.98 -13.73
N ALA A 245 3.35 2.35 -14.10
CA ALA A 245 3.77 3.75 -14.10
C ALA A 245 2.95 4.61 -15.06
N ALA A 246 2.59 4.10 -16.23
CA ALA A 246 1.79 4.80 -17.23
C ALA A 246 0.32 5.00 -16.79
N ALA A 247 -0.23 4.14 -15.92
CA ALA A 247 -1.59 4.27 -15.40
C ALA A 247 -1.86 5.63 -14.73
N ARG A 248 -0.83 6.32 -14.24
CA ARG A 248 -0.94 7.68 -13.66
C ARG A 248 -1.50 8.71 -14.63
N SER A 249 -1.29 8.52 -15.92
CA SER A 249 -1.71 9.45 -16.97
C SER A 249 -3.10 9.14 -17.48
N LEU A 250 -3.62 7.94 -17.24
CA LEU A 250 -4.94 7.53 -17.69
C LEU A 250 -6.03 8.29 -16.93
N ARG A 251 -6.95 8.87 -17.66
CA ARG A 251 -8.11 9.61 -17.13
C ARG A 251 -9.38 8.91 -17.56
N LEU A 252 -10.03 8.24 -16.60
CA LEU A 252 -11.33 7.63 -16.83
C LEU A 252 -12.41 8.73 -16.91
N SER A 253 -13.26 8.66 -17.93
CA SER A 253 -14.41 9.55 -18.07
C SER A 253 -15.53 9.18 -17.08
N ALA A 254 -16.49 10.07 -16.89
CA ALA A 254 -17.69 9.76 -16.12
C ALA A 254 -18.52 8.60 -16.74
N ALA A 255 -18.39 8.36 -18.04
CA ALA A 255 -19.03 7.22 -18.71
C ALA A 255 -18.30 5.90 -18.32
N ASP A 256 -16.96 5.90 -18.39
CA ASP A 256 -16.17 4.74 -17.97
C ASP A 256 -16.44 4.36 -16.50
N MET A 257 -16.52 5.36 -15.62
CA MET A 257 -16.82 5.12 -14.20
C MET A 257 -18.22 4.50 -14.02
N ARG A 258 -19.24 4.92 -14.79
CA ARG A 258 -20.57 4.30 -14.74
C ARG A 258 -20.56 2.87 -15.26
N GLU A 259 -19.81 2.58 -16.32
CA GLU A 259 -19.64 1.23 -16.86
C GLU A 259 -18.96 0.32 -15.82
N LEU A 260 -17.89 0.81 -15.14
CA LEU A 260 -17.24 0.09 -14.05
C LEU A 260 -18.18 -0.13 -12.86
N ASP A 261 -18.96 0.87 -12.45
CA ASP A 261 -19.93 0.74 -11.36
C ASP A 261 -21.07 -0.24 -11.70
N SER A 262 -21.41 -0.38 -12.98
CA SER A 262 -22.41 -1.36 -13.43
C SER A 262 -21.86 -2.79 -13.39
N ALA A 263 -20.61 -2.99 -13.82
CA ALA A 263 -19.94 -4.30 -13.82
C ALA A 263 -19.52 -4.73 -12.41
N PHE A 264 -19.07 -3.78 -11.60
CA PHE A 264 -18.58 -3.97 -10.23
C PHE A 264 -19.36 -3.05 -9.27
N PRO A 265 -20.59 -3.42 -8.87
CA PRO A 265 -21.43 -2.51 -8.10
C PRO A 265 -20.82 -2.11 -6.75
N PRO A 266 -20.84 -0.82 -6.39
CA PRO A 266 -20.41 -0.37 -5.08
C PRO A 266 -21.29 -0.95 -3.96
N PRO A 267 -20.79 -1.08 -2.72
CA PRO A 267 -21.53 -1.67 -1.62
C PRO A 267 -22.73 -0.77 -1.24
N ARG A 268 -23.89 -1.39 -0.99
CA ARG A 268 -25.11 -0.71 -0.51
C ARG A 268 -25.28 -0.80 1.01
N ARG A 269 -24.42 -1.57 1.68
CA ARG A 269 -24.43 -1.77 3.14
C ARG A 269 -23.02 -2.11 3.61
N LYS A 270 -22.74 -1.91 4.90
CA LYS A 270 -21.48 -2.36 5.52
C LYS A 270 -21.29 -3.87 5.30
N ARG A 271 -20.06 -4.25 4.97
CA ARG A 271 -19.58 -5.63 4.89
C ARG A 271 -18.39 -5.76 5.83
N PRO A 272 -18.12 -6.97 6.35
CA PRO A 272 -16.85 -7.22 7.05
C PRO A 272 -15.66 -6.80 6.16
N LEU A 273 -14.61 -6.30 6.80
CA LEU A 273 -13.37 -5.94 6.10
C LEU A 273 -12.78 -7.19 5.43
N GLU A 274 -12.59 -7.11 4.12
CA GLU A 274 -11.99 -8.19 3.34
C GLU A 274 -10.46 -8.12 3.43
N MET A 275 -9.82 -9.29 3.55
CA MET A 275 -8.37 -9.46 3.55
C MET A 275 -7.97 -10.66 2.70
N ILE A 276 -6.73 -10.72 2.23
CA ILE A 276 -6.15 -11.84 1.46
C ILE A 276 -4.83 -12.29 2.06
#